data_a404b314e107d43eeec4b9bf45023ebf
#
_entry.id   a404b314e107d43eeec4b9bf45023ebf
#
_cell.length_a   1.000
_cell.length_b   1.000
_cell.length_c   1.000
_cell.angle_alpha   90.00
_cell.angle_beta   90.00
_cell.angle_gamma   90.00
#
_symmetry.space_group_name_H-M   'P 1'
#
loop_
_entity.id
_entity.type
_entity.pdbx_description
1 polymer ?
#
loop_
_entity_poly.entity_id
_entity_poly.type
_entity_poly.pdbx_seq_one_letter_code
_entity_poly.pdbx_strand_id
1 'polypeptide(L)'
;ISLAAATAVAGAAILAAREPGRTIAPKPLDTASLTAIIFPIRNEDTSRVTAGVQAIHDALARAGAAEAFEIFFLSDTTDAELAHDEEDAIRRLRSARPEANIFYRRRTLNHGRKAGNVSDFVRRWGGRYEYMAVFDADSLMSAEALIELVQRMDARHTTALIQTVPTIVNAQTLMARSQQFAMRAYGQIFGTGLAWWSGGAGNFWGHNAIIRVSAFAAHAGLPDLPGRGPLGGHIMSHDFVEAALLRRAGWRVEIAPEIEGSYEESPPTLEDLAARDRRWAQGNLQHLKLIGARGFDPVSRAHILAGVMGYASALLWFSLILVSATLAWIDKPVAGQAGGGMDISLLLLTTLIVLSPKWLALILWAMGRLPGWERQHGFLAGLFAEAVVSAATAPIMMISQAQAVIAPFLGRDAGWRPQARVAIAGAPTGNRFLPQLIAGLALCSTMLVNAGFAAWTLPVAASLVFAGPISAGLAHAPRRRSWLWRVFATPEDLKPPAIVAAARRAASRFNWEAASQPIRLPPTITPVSLAVSRVEEARELPV
;
A
#
# COMPACT_ATOMS: atom_id res chain seq x y z
N ILE A 1 12.95 13.10 -1.95
CA ILE A 1 13.91 12.34 -2.76
C ILE A 1 15.12 11.97 -1.91
N SER A 2 15.83 12.92 -1.28
CA SER A 2 17.05 12.64 -0.48
C SER A 2 16.82 11.65 0.66
N LEU A 3 15.71 11.77 1.41
CA LEU A 3 15.37 10.80 2.47
C LEU A 3 15.14 9.40 1.90
N ALA A 4 14.45 9.28 0.77
CA ALA A 4 14.21 8.00 0.12
C ALA A 4 15.52 7.36 -0.37
N ALA A 5 16.42 8.14 -0.97
CA ALA A 5 17.73 7.68 -1.38
C ALA A 5 18.58 7.22 -0.19
N ALA A 6 18.62 8.00 0.90
CA ALA A 6 19.32 7.63 2.13
C ALA A 6 18.77 6.34 2.76
N THR A 7 17.43 6.19 2.79
CA THR A 7 16.75 4.96 3.23
C THR A 7 17.16 3.77 2.38
N ALA A 8 17.19 3.93 1.05
CA ALA A 8 17.60 2.85 0.15
C ALA A 8 19.08 2.47 0.34
N VAL A 9 19.97 3.44 0.52
CA VAL A 9 21.40 3.20 0.79
C VAL A 9 21.59 2.42 2.09
N ALA A 10 20.94 2.85 3.18
CA ALA A 10 20.99 2.15 4.45
C ALA A 10 20.49 0.70 4.33
N GLY A 11 19.34 0.50 3.68
CA GLY A 11 18.78 -0.83 3.47
C GLY A 11 19.68 -1.72 2.61
N ALA A 12 20.25 -1.19 1.55
CA ALA A 12 21.18 -1.93 0.69
C ALA A 12 22.46 -2.32 1.45
N ALA A 13 23.03 -1.42 2.27
CA ALA A 13 24.20 -1.71 3.09
C ALA A 13 23.94 -2.86 4.09
N ILE A 14 22.76 -2.84 4.75
CA ILE A 14 22.36 -3.89 5.69
C ILE A 14 22.17 -5.22 4.96
N LEU A 15 21.48 -5.24 3.81
CA LEU A 15 21.29 -6.45 3.02
C LEU A 15 22.59 -7.00 2.46
N ALA A 16 23.53 -6.14 2.05
CA ALA A 16 24.86 -6.54 1.59
C ALA A 16 25.69 -7.19 2.71
N ALA A 17 25.54 -6.72 3.95
CA ALA A 17 26.25 -7.26 5.12
C ALA A 17 25.59 -8.53 5.71
N ARG A 18 24.31 -8.80 5.38
CA ARG A 18 23.55 -9.93 5.93
C ARG A 18 24.03 -11.25 5.33
N GLU A 19 24.25 -12.26 6.16
CA GLU A 19 24.53 -13.60 5.65
C GLU A 19 23.30 -14.21 4.94
N PRO A 20 23.45 -14.79 3.74
CA PRO A 20 22.36 -15.47 3.05
C PRO A 20 21.88 -16.70 3.84
N GLY A 21 20.56 -16.87 3.94
CA GLY A 21 19.98 -18.18 4.27
C GLY A 21 19.64 -18.46 5.73
N ARG A 22 19.72 -17.49 6.65
CA ARG A 22 19.25 -17.73 8.01
C ARG A 22 17.75 -17.43 8.16
N THR A 23 16.92 -18.21 7.49
CA THR A 23 15.51 -18.34 7.83
C THR A 23 15.40 -19.20 9.08
N ILE A 24 15.03 -18.61 10.20
CA ILE A 24 14.69 -19.38 11.41
C ILE A 24 13.31 -19.97 11.14
N ALA A 25 13.23 -21.30 11.02
CA ALA A 25 11.93 -21.95 10.94
C ALA A 25 11.12 -21.58 12.20
N PRO A 26 9.86 -21.14 12.05
CA PRO A 26 9.03 -20.83 13.20
C PRO A 26 8.90 -22.10 14.05
N LYS A 27 9.08 -21.93 15.36
CA LYS A 27 8.82 -23.01 16.32
C LYS A 27 7.31 -23.33 16.31
N PRO A 28 6.90 -24.55 16.70
CA PRO A 28 5.49 -24.82 16.94
C PRO A 28 4.88 -23.74 17.85
N LEU A 29 3.68 -23.30 17.53
CA LEU A 29 3.00 -22.28 18.31
C LEU A 29 2.50 -22.93 19.61
N ASP A 30 3.26 -22.74 20.69
CA ASP A 30 2.80 -23.04 22.05
C ASP A 30 2.19 -21.76 22.61
N THR A 31 0.87 -21.63 22.49
CA THR A 31 0.25 -20.36 22.83
C THR A 31 -1.08 -20.54 23.52
N ALA A 32 -1.22 -19.81 24.64
CA ALA A 32 -2.49 -19.46 25.23
C ALA A 32 -3.07 -18.17 24.59
N SER A 33 -2.31 -17.49 23.70
CA SER A 33 -2.69 -16.21 23.10
C SER A 33 -3.61 -16.44 21.91
N LEU A 34 -4.87 -16.02 22.00
CA LEU A 34 -5.83 -16.06 20.92
C LEU A 34 -5.67 -14.83 20.02
N THR A 35 -5.58 -15.05 18.70
CA THR A 35 -5.42 -14.00 17.70
C THR A 35 -6.64 -13.92 16.78
N ALA A 36 -7.23 -12.73 16.63
CA ALA A 36 -8.27 -12.47 15.64
C ALA A 36 -7.64 -12.09 14.29
N ILE A 37 -7.96 -12.80 13.22
CA ILE A 37 -7.68 -12.38 11.86
C ILE A 37 -8.88 -11.60 11.36
N ILE A 38 -8.75 -10.30 11.10
CA ILE A 38 -9.87 -9.44 10.75
C ILE A 38 -9.76 -8.96 9.29
N PHE A 39 -10.85 -9.10 8.54
CA PHE A 39 -11.02 -8.64 7.16
C PHE A 39 -12.10 -7.55 7.11
N PRO A 40 -11.76 -6.27 7.21
CA PRO A 40 -12.68 -5.19 6.89
C PRO A 40 -12.96 -5.16 5.38
N ILE A 41 -14.18 -5.47 4.98
CA ILE A 41 -14.61 -5.56 3.58
C ILE A 41 -15.74 -4.58 3.27
N ARG A 42 -15.80 -4.10 2.01
CA ARG A 42 -16.88 -3.25 1.54
C ARG A 42 -17.07 -3.34 0.03
N ASN A 43 -18.18 -3.93 -0.41
CA ASN A 43 -18.50 -4.12 -1.83
C ASN A 43 -17.34 -4.80 -2.60
N GLU A 44 -16.65 -5.76 -1.98
CA GLU A 44 -15.53 -6.48 -2.56
C GLU A 44 -16.03 -7.78 -3.26
N ASP A 45 -15.19 -8.34 -4.12
CA ASP A 45 -15.43 -9.67 -4.70
C ASP A 45 -15.32 -10.74 -3.61
N THR A 46 -16.48 -11.21 -3.17
CA THR A 46 -16.61 -12.13 -2.04
C THR A 46 -15.96 -13.48 -2.30
N SER A 47 -15.97 -13.95 -3.55
CA SER A 47 -15.37 -15.24 -3.93
C SER A 47 -13.85 -15.24 -3.71
N ARG A 48 -13.20 -14.12 -3.95
CA ARG A 48 -11.77 -13.95 -3.73
C ARG A 48 -11.41 -13.86 -2.26
N VAL A 49 -12.17 -13.08 -1.49
CA VAL A 49 -11.92 -12.91 -0.06
C VAL A 49 -12.12 -14.25 0.67
N THR A 50 -13.20 -14.96 0.39
CA THR A 50 -13.47 -16.28 1.00
C THR A 50 -12.45 -17.33 0.59
N ALA A 51 -11.97 -17.33 -0.66
CA ALA A 51 -10.89 -18.21 -1.11
C ALA A 51 -9.56 -17.92 -0.40
N GLY A 52 -9.24 -16.63 -0.16
CA GLY A 52 -8.09 -16.21 0.63
C GLY A 52 -8.18 -16.69 2.07
N VAL A 53 -9.33 -16.48 2.72
CA VAL A 53 -9.61 -16.94 4.08
C VAL A 53 -9.51 -18.47 4.20
N GLN A 54 -10.09 -19.20 3.25
CA GLN A 54 -9.96 -20.65 3.19
C GLN A 54 -8.50 -21.10 3.10
N ALA A 55 -7.72 -20.47 2.24
CA ALA A 55 -6.31 -20.81 2.07
C ALA A 55 -5.48 -20.55 3.34
N ILE A 56 -5.76 -19.43 4.05
CA ILE A 56 -5.13 -19.09 5.33
C ILE A 56 -5.50 -20.13 6.40
N HIS A 57 -6.79 -20.42 6.57
CA HIS A 57 -7.24 -21.42 7.53
C HIS A 57 -6.62 -22.79 7.27
N ASP A 58 -6.66 -23.27 6.00
CA ASP A 58 -6.10 -24.56 5.62
C ASP A 58 -4.58 -24.62 5.83
N ALA A 59 -3.88 -23.47 5.70
CA ALA A 59 -2.45 -23.37 5.99
C ALA A 59 -2.18 -23.45 7.51
N LEU A 60 -2.94 -22.73 8.32
CA LEU A 60 -2.86 -22.77 9.78
C LEU A 60 -3.20 -24.16 10.34
N ALA A 61 -4.22 -24.82 9.79
CA ALA A 61 -4.60 -26.19 10.19
C ALA A 61 -3.47 -27.18 9.89
N ARG A 62 -2.84 -27.09 8.70
CA ARG A 62 -1.68 -27.92 8.35
C ARG A 62 -0.45 -27.67 9.24
N ALA A 63 -0.32 -26.44 9.73
CA ALA A 63 0.75 -26.08 10.68
C ALA A 63 0.41 -26.43 12.13
N GLY A 64 -0.79 -26.98 12.41
CA GLY A 64 -1.23 -27.31 13.77
C GLY A 64 -1.52 -26.09 14.64
N ALA A 65 -1.79 -24.94 14.04
CA ALA A 65 -1.98 -23.66 14.74
C ALA A 65 -3.41 -23.09 14.61
N ALA A 66 -4.34 -23.79 13.97
CA ALA A 66 -5.67 -23.25 13.66
C ALA A 66 -6.46 -22.82 14.91
N GLU A 67 -6.30 -23.53 16.03
CA GLU A 67 -7.02 -23.24 17.29
C GLU A 67 -6.62 -21.89 17.93
N ALA A 68 -5.43 -21.37 17.60
CA ALA A 68 -4.95 -20.08 18.09
C ALA A 68 -5.50 -18.89 17.29
N PHE A 69 -6.29 -19.16 16.22
CA PHE A 69 -6.77 -18.11 15.33
C PHE A 69 -8.28 -18.21 15.10
N GLU A 70 -8.96 -17.07 15.20
CA GLU A 70 -10.36 -16.91 14.83
C GLU A 70 -10.47 -15.85 13.72
N ILE A 71 -11.35 -16.06 12.73
CA ILE A 71 -11.41 -15.23 11.52
C ILE A 71 -12.71 -14.44 11.48
N PHE A 72 -12.59 -13.13 11.21
CA PHE A 72 -13.73 -12.22 11.17
C PHE A 72 -13.85 -11.52 9.82
N PHE A 73 -14.98 -11.64 9.18
CA PHE A 73 -15.41 -10.76 8.12
C PHE A 73 -16.16 -9.58 8.74
N LEU A 74 -15.59 -8.39 8.61
CA LEU A 74 -16.15 -7.15 9.12
C LEU A 74 -16.70 -6.34 7.96
N SER A 75 -17.96 -6.58 7.60
CA SER A 75 -18.57 -5.99 6.41
C SER A 75 -19.14 -4.59 6.67
N ASP A 76 -18.80 -3.68 5.77
CA ASP A 76 -19.37 -2.35 5.57
C ASP A 76 -20.10 -2.26 4.23
N THR A 77 -20.43 -3.39 3.60
CA THR A 77 -21.09 -3.47 2.31
C THR A 77 -22.47 -2.82 2.35
N THR A 78 -22.68 -1.86 1.45
CA THR A 78 -23.90 -1.07 1.34
C THR A 78 -24.82 -1.54 0.23
N ASP A 79 -24.28 -2.22 -0.77
CA ASP A 79 -25.02 -2.86 -1.84
C ASP A 79 -25.74 -4.10 -1.31
N ALA A 80 -27.06 -4.21 -1.54
CA ALA A 80 -27.86 -5.28 -0.97
C ALA A 80 -27.60 -6.64 -1.65
N GLU A 81 -27.36 -6.64 -2.97
CA GLU A 81 -27.05 -7.87 -3.71
C GLU A 81 -25.69 -8.41 -3.30
N LEU A 82 -24.66 -7.54 -3.28
CA LEU A 82 -23.34 -7.93 -2.83
C LEU A 82 -23.33 -8.39 -1.37
N ALA A 83 -24.16 -7.78 -0.50
CA ALA A 83 -24.27 -8.22 0.89
C ALA A 83 -24.88 -9.61 1.01
N HIS A 84 -25.87 -9.93 0.16
CA HIS A 84 -26.46 -11.27 0.10
C HIS A 84 -25.42 -12.29 -0.40
N ASP A 85 -24.68 -11.95 -1.43
CA ASP A 85 -23.58 -12.78 -1.95
C ASP A 85 -22.49 -13.02 -0.90
N GLU A 86 -22.15 -11.99 -0.09
CA GLU A 86 -21.22 -12.12 1.05
C GLU A 86 -21.72 -13.15 2.04
N GLU A 87 -22.97 -13.03 2.48
CA GLU A 87 -23.57 -13.94 3.45
C GLU A 87 -23.62 -15.37 2.93
N ASP A 88 -23.96 -15.56 1.67
CA ASP A 88 -23.99 -16.87 1.04
C ASP A 88 -22.62 -17.50 0.90
N ALA A 89 -21.63 -16.73 0.45
CA ALA A 89 -20.28 -17.24 0.32
C ALA A 89 -19.66 -17.63 1.66
N ILE A 90 -19.93 -16.84 2.72
CA ILE A 90 -19.43 -17.14 4.07
C ILE A 90 -20.13 -18.34 4.67
N ARG A 91 -21.45 -18.51 4.44
CA ARG A 91 -22.17 -19.74 4.85
C ARG A 91 -21.56 -20.98 4.21
N ARG A 92 -21.24 -20.94 2.93
CA ARG A 92 -20.59 -22.04 2.19
C ARG A 92 -19.19 -22.33 2.72
N LEU A 93 -18.38 -21.29 2.95
CA LEU A 93 -17.06 -21.45 3.53
C LEU A 93 -17.12 -22.15 4.89
N ARG A 94 -18.08 -21.78 5.74
CA ARG A 94 -18.29 -22.40 7.05
C ARG A 94 -18.77 -23.84 6.95
N SER A 95 -19.64 -24.14 5.98
CA SER A 95 -20.06 -25.54 5.74
C SER A 95 -18.91 -26.39 5.24
N ALA A 96 -18.01 -25.81 4.42
CA ALA A 96 -16.83 -26.51 3.93
C ALA A 96 -15.72 -26.65 4.99
N ARG A 97 -15.76 -25.85 6.06
CA ARG A 97 -14.79 -25.83 7.16
C ARG A 97 -15.50 -25.68 8.51
N PRO A 98 -16.27 -26.71 8.93
CA PRO A 98 -17.07 -26.64 10.16
C PRO A 98 -16.21 -26.50 11.42
N GLU A 99 -14.95 -26.93 11.37
CA GLU A 99 -13.95 -26.81 12.43
C GLU A 99 -13.40 -25.38 12.57
N ALA A 100 -13.55 -24.54 11.54
CA ALA A 100 -13.02 -23.19 11.53
C ALA A 100 -13.91 -22.21 12.31
N ASN A 101 -13.31 -21.43 13.21
CA ASN A 101 -13.97 -20.33 13.89
C ASN A 101 -14.05 -19.11 12.98
N ILE A 102 -15.03 -19.08 12.07
CA ILE A 102 -15.27 -18.01 11.10
C ILE A 102 -16.54 -17.26 11.48
N PHE A 103 -16.41 -15.94 11.63
CA PHE A 103 -17.50 -15.06 12.04
C PHE A 103 -17.75 -13.99 10.96
N TYR A 104 -18.99 -13.55 10.85
CA TYR A 104 -19.38 -12.47 9.94
C TYR A 104 -20.22 -11.45 10.72
N ARG A 105 -19.88 -10.17 10.56
CA ARG A 105 -20.66 -9.07 11.06
C ARG A 105 -20.75 -7.96 10.02
N ARG A 106 -21.95 -7.53 9.71
CA ARG A 106 -22.24 -6.37 8.86
C ARG A 106 -22.73 -5.21 9.69
N ARG A 107 -22.19 -4.01 9.44
CA ARG A 107 -22.69 -2.77 10.02
C ARG A 107 -23.72 -2.13 9.09
N THR A 108 -24.74 -1.52 9.69
CA THR A 108 -25.75 -0.71 8.97
C THR A 108 -25.28 0.74 8.80
N LEU A 109 -24.48 1.26 9.76
CA LEU A 109 -23.93 2.61 9.74
C LEU A 109 -22.39 2.51 9.67
N ASN A 110 -21.82 2.94 8.56
CA ASN A 110 -20.39 2.86 8.27
C ASN A 110 -19.61 4.07 8.80
N HIS A 111 -19.95 4.52 10.03
CA HIS A 111 -19.27 5.63 10.69
C HIS A 111 -17.77 5.34 10.85
N GLY A 112 -16.91 6.30 10.52
CA GLY A 112 -15.46 6.16 10.59
C GLY A 112 -14.85 5.18 9.57
N ARG A 113 -15.63 4.69 8.60
CA ARG A 113 -15.16 3.81 7.51
C ARG A 113 -14.37 2.59 8.08
N LYS A 114 -13.20 2.23 7.49
CA LYS A 114 -12.36 1.11 7.94
C LYS A 114 -11.92 1.26 9.40
N ALA A 115 -11.43 2.43 9.81
CA ALA A 115 -11.04 2.68 11.20
C ALA A 115 -12.19 2.45 12.18
N GLY A 116 -13.38 2.99 11.87
CA GLY A 116 -14.58 2.78 12.67
C GLY A 116 -15.04 1.32 12.67
N ASN A 117 -14.77 0.58 11.59
CA ASN A 117 -15.07 -0.84 11.49
C ASN A 117 -14.19 -1.67 12.43
N VAL A 118 -12.88 -1.41 12.42
CA VAL A 118 -11.91 -2.05 13.33
C VAL A 118 -12.20 -1.65 14.79
N SER A 119 -12.47 -0.36 15.05
CA SER A 119 -12.82 0.12 16.40
C SER A 119 -14.10 -0.53 16.95
N ASP A 120 -15.11 -0.76 16.11
CA ASP A 120 -16.33 -1.47 16.51
C ASP A 120 -16.05 -2.94 16.86
N PHE A 121 -15.17 -3.60 16.10
CA PHE A 121 -14.71 -4.95 16.43
C PHE A 121 -13.99 -4.99 17.78
N VAL A 122 -13.00 -4.11 17.98
CA VAL A 122 -12.21 -4.04 19.22
C VAL A 122 -13.12 -3.80 20.43
N ARG A 123 -14.09 -2.90 20.32
CA ARG A 123 -15.02 -2.57 21.39
C ARG A 123 -15.95 -3.73 21.77
N ARG A 124 -16.41 -4.53 20.78
CA ARG A 124 -17.38 -5.60 21.00
C ARG A 124 -16.74 -6.93 21.40
N TRP A 125 -15.61 -7.26 20.79
CA TRP A 125 -15.00 -8.59 20.91
C TRP A 125 -13.51 -8.56 21.26
N GLY A 126 -12.89 -7.40 21.20
CA GLY A 126 -11.43 -7.25 21.40
C GLY A 126 -10.93 -7.82 22.72
N GLY A 127 -11.71 -7.74 23.80
CA GLY A 127 -11.31 -8.28 25.11
C GLY A 127 -11.09 -9.80 25.16
N ARG A 128 -11.48 -10.53 24.11
CA ARG A 128 -11.22 -11.98 23.97
C ARG A 128 -9.84 -12.28 23.38
N TYR A 129 -9.24 -11.32 22.68
CA TYR A 129 -8.03 -11.55 21.88
C TYR A 129 -6.85 -10.80 22.45
N GLU A 130 -5.70 -11.47 22.53
CA GLU A 130 -4.43 -10.80 22.85
C GLU A 130 -3.97 -9.98 21.65
N TYR A 131 -4.14 -10.54 20.45
CA TYR A 131 -3.72 -9.89 19.20
C TYR A 131 -4.85 -9.84 18.16
N MET A 132 -4.73 -8.91 17.24
CA MET A 132 -5.48 -8.89 15.98
C MET A 132 -4.52 -8.74 14.81
N ALA A 133 -4.66 -9.58 13.79
CA ALA A 133 -4.00 -9.46 12.50
C ALA A 133 -4.97 -8.80 11.52
N VAL A 134 -4.59 -7.63 10.99
CA VAL A 134 -5.45 -6.82 10.12
C VAL A 134 -5.11 -7.10 8.66
N PHE A 135 -6.13 -7.41 7.85
CA PHE A 135 -6.01 -7.72 6.44
C PHE A 135 -6.88 -6.78 5.60
N ASP A 136 -6.47 -6.53 4.38
CA ASP A 136 -7.36 -6.02 3.33
C ASP A 136 -7.99 -7.21 2.56
N ALA A 137 -8.97 -6.93 1.73
CA ALA A 137 -9.70 -7.95 0.97
C ALA A 137 -8.81 -8.76 -0.01
N ASP A 138 -7.65 -8.24 -0.36
CA ASP A 138 -6.64 -8.85 -1.24
C ASP A 138 -5.39 -9.34 -0.50
N SER A 139 -5.35 -9.15 0.81
CA SER A 139 -4.23 -9.58 1.64
C SER A 139 -4.20 -11.09 1.80
N LEU A 140 -3.01 -11.66 1.69
CA LEU A 140 -2.74 -13.06 2.02
C LEU A 140 -1.51 -13.14 2.91
N MET A 141 -1.53 -14.06 3.87
CA MET A 141 -0.36 -14.32 4.71
C MET A 141 -0.20 -15.82 4.93
N SER A 142 1.03 -16.33 4.87
CA SER A 142 1.30 -17.73 5.13
C SER A 142 1.14 -18.05 6.62
N ALA A 143 0.94 -19.32 6.95
CA ALA A 143 0.85 -19.75 8.35
C ALA A 143 2.15 -19.44 9.10
N GLU A 144 3.30 -19.63 8.45
CA GLU A 144 4.61 -19.37 9.02
C GLU A 144 4.76 -17.89 9.42
N ALA A 145 4.33 -16.97 8.54
CA ALA A 145 4.37 -15.54 8.83
C ALA A 145 3.45 -15.17 10.00
N LEU A 146 2.23 -15.70 10.05
CA LEU A 146 1.29 -15.46 11.15
C LEU A 146 1.82 -16.00 12.47
N ILE A 147 2.35 -17.22 12.48
CA ILE A 147 2.95 -17.85 13.66
C ILE A 147 4.14 -17.03 14.14
N GLU A 148 5.04 -16.62 13.24
CA GLU A 148 6.20 -15.80 13.59
C GLU A 148 5.79 -14.44 14.17
N LEU A 149 4.75 -13.80 13.62
CA LEU A 149 4.22 -12.54 14.15
C LEU A 149 3.72 -12.71 15.58
N VAL A 150 2.93 -13.75 15.87
CA VAL A 150 2.43 -14.04 17.23
C VAL A 150 3.61 -14.29 18.18
N GLN A 151 4.55 -15.15 17.80
CA GLN A 151 5.73 -15.46 18.63
C GLN A 151 6.59 -14.23 18.93
N ARG A 152 6.72 -13.32 17.96
CA ARG A 152 7.42 -12.04 18.20
C ARG A 152 6.67 -11.13 19.15
N MET A 153 5.35 -11.08 19.06
CA MET A 153 4.51 -10.31 19.98
C MET A 153 4.54 -10.89 21.39
N ASP A 154 4.51 -12.21 21.55
CA ASP A 154 4.65 -12.89 22.85
C ASP A 154 6.00 -12.62 23.49
N ALA A 155 7.07 -12.64 22.70
CA ALA A 155 8.43 -12.36 23.18
C ALA A 155 8.70 -10.88 23.48
N ARG A 156 7.86 -9.95 22.98
CA ARG A 156 8.10 -8.50 23.05
C ARG A 156 6.92 -7.77 23.67
N HIS A 157 6.81 -7.82 24.99
CA HIS A 157 5.66 -7.25 25.73
C HIS A 157 5.50 -5.73 25.59
N THR A 158 6.54 -5.00 25.18
CA THR A 158 6.50 -3.55 24.93
C THR A 158 6.14 -3.19 23.49
N THR A 159 5.94 -4.17 22.62
CA THR A 159 5.56 -3.95 21.23
C THR A 159 4.05 -4.02 21.07
N ALA A 160 3.45 -2.97 20.52
CA ALA A 160 2.02 -2.90 20.23
C ALA A 160 1.68 -3.30 18.79
N LEU A 161 2.62 -3.13 17.85
CA LEU A 161 2.35 -3.38 16.44
C LEU A 161 3.62 -3.84 15.73
N ILE A 162 3.47 -4.88 14.89
CA ILE A 162 4.49 -5.31 13.93
C ILE A 162 3.88 -5.28 12.52
N GLN A 163 4.44 -4.45 11.65
CA GLN A 163 4.09 -4.31 10.25
C GLN A 163 5.02 -5.16 9.39
N THR A 164 4.48 -6.04 8.55
CA THR A 164 5.27 -6.73 7.51
C THR A 164 5.41 -5.85 6.28
N VAL A 165 6.32 -6.19 5.37
CA VAL A 165 6.44 -5.57 4.04
C VAL A 165 5.84 -6.54 3.01
N PRO A 166 4.58 -6.33 2.57
CA PRO A 166 3.92 -7.26 1.66
C PRO A 166 4.61 -7.31 0.30
N THR A 167 4.62 -8.49 -0.30
CA THR A 167 5.07 -8.69 -1.69
C THR A 167 3.85 -8.66 -2.62
N ILE A 168 3.90 -7.87 -3.69
CA ILE A 168 2.82 -7.84 -4.69
C ILE A 168 2.81 -9.13 -5.49
N VAL A 169 1.62 -9.72 -5.63
CA VAL A 169 1.38 -10.95 -6.41
C VAL A 169 0.15 -10.80 -7.31
N ASN A 170 -0.11 -11.80 -8.14
CA ASN A 170 -1.30 -11.89 -9.00
C ASN A 170 -1.43 -10.80 -10.07
N ALA A 171 -0.37 -10.05 -10.38
CA ALA A 171 -0.39 -9.01 -11.40
C ALA A 171 -0.71 -9.57 -12.79
N GLN A 172 -1.74 -9.02 -13.44
CA GLN A 172 -2.19 -9.45 -14.76
C GLN A 172 -1.76 -8.49 -15.87
N THR A 173 -1.96 -7.19 -15.69
CA THR A 173 -1.65 -6.16 -16.68
C THR A 173 -0.17 -5.80 -16.69
N LEU A 174 0.33 -5.19 -17.75
CA LEU A 174 1.72 -4.70 -17.79
C LEU A 174 1.99 -3.68 -16.69
N MET A 175 1.02 -2.80 -16.36
CA MET A 175 1.13 -1.85 -15.26
C MET A 175 1.31 -2.57 -13.92
N ALA A 176 0.41 -3.47 -13.58
CA ALA A 176 0.48 -4.21 -12.32
C ALA A 176 1.76 -5.07 -12.24
N ARG A 177 2.18 -5.69 -13.33
CA ARG A 177 3.41 -6.49 -13.40
C ARG A 177 4.66 -5.66 -13.22
N SER A 178 4.70 -4.45 -13.80
CA SER A 178 5.80 -3.51 -13.56
C SER A 178 5.88 -3.12 -12.08
N GLN A 179 4.74 -2.85 -11.42
CA GLN A 179 4.70 -2.58 -9.97
C GLN A 179 5.12 -3.79 -9.14
N GLN A 180 4.66 -5.00 -9.49
CA GLN A 180 5.08 -6.25 -8.85
C GLN A 180 6.59 -6.45 -8.94
N PHE A 181 7.17 -6.24 -10.13
CA PHE A 181 8.62 -6.29 -10.34
C PHE A 181 9.34 -5.25 -9.49
N ALA A 182 8.89 -3.99 -9.53
CA ALA A 182 9.48 -2.90 -8.75
C ALA A 182 9.46 -3.19 -7.24
N MET A 183 8.30 -3.61 -6.70
CA MET A 183 8.18 -3.96 -5.28
C MET A 183 9.07 -5.12 -4.90
N ARG A 184 9.19 -6.14 -5.77
CA ARG A 184 10.06 -7.29 -5.51
C ARG A 184 11.55 -6.96 -5.60
N ALA A 185 11.93 -6.03 -6.49
CA ALA A 185 13.32 -5.60 -6.65
C ALA A 185 13.76 -4.58 -5.58
N TYR A 186 12.90 -3.63 -5.22
CA TYR A 186 13.27 -2.50 -4.36
C TYR A 186 12.61 -2.53 -2.98
N GLY A 187 11.47 -3.20 -2.83
CA GLY A 187 10.67 -3.18 -1.59
C GLY A 187 11.45 -3.64 -0.37
N GLN A 188 12.23 -4.71 -0.50
CA GLN A 188 13.08 -5.21 0.58
C GLN A 188 14.20 -4.22 0.95
N ILE A 189 14.76 -3.50 -0.03
CA ILE A 189 15.78 -2.48 0.20
C ILE A 189 15.17 -1.35 1.02
N PHE A 190 14.03 -0.80 0.57
CA PHE A 190 13.34 0.26 1.28
C PHE A 190 12.82 -0.18 2.65
N GLY A 191 12.18 -1.36 2.71
CA GLY A 191 11.65 -1.90 3.97
C GLY A 191 12.74 -2.09 5.02
N THR A 192 13.91 -2.60 4.63
CA THR A 192 15.06 -2.79 5.52
C THR A 192 15.62 -1.46 6.00
N GLY A 193 15.79 -0.49 5.11
CA GLY A 193 16.26 0.85 5.48
C GLY A 193 15.25 1.58 6.36
N LEU A 194 13.97 1.46 6.06
CA LEU A 194 12.88 2.05 6.83
C LEU A 194 12.82 1.47 8.25
N ALA A 195 12.89 0.15 8.37
CA ALA A 195 12.94 -0.54 9.66
C ALA A 195 14.15 -0.11 10.50
N TRP A 196 15.29 0.07 9.85
CA TRP A 196 16.53 0.48 10.53
C TRP A 196 16.44 1.89 11.13
N TRP A 197 16.08 2.90 10.34
CA TRP A 197 16.07 4.27 10.86
C TRP A 197 14.85 4.58 11.73
N SER A 198 13.73 3.89 11.55
CA SER A 198 12.55 4.06 12.39
C SER A 198 12.63 3.29 13.71
N GLY A 199 13.36 2.19 13.75
CA GLY A 199 13.56 1.39 14.97
C GLY A 199 12.23 0.95 15.60
N GLY A 200 12.00 1.37 16.87
CA GLY A 200 10.74 1.10 17.59
C GLY A 200 9.64 2.14 17.36
N ALA A 201 9.85 3.10 16.45
CA ALA A 201 8.88 4.11 16.04
C ALA A 201 8.49 3.97 14.56
N GLY A 202 8.34 2.72 14.11
CA GLY A 202 7.87 2.37 12.78
C GLY A 202 6.47 2.90 12.47
N ASN A 203 5.94 2.47 11.34
CA ASN A 203 4.64 2.92 10.86
C ASN A 203 3.67 1.75 10.66
N PHE A 204 2.38 2.06 10.49
CA PHE A 204 1.32 1.13 10.13
C PHE A 204 0.78 1.50 8.76
N TRP A 205 0.49 0.51 7.91
CA TRP A 205 -0.03 0.73 6.55
C TRP A 205 -1.47 0.23 6.38
N GLY A 206 -2.13 -0.07 7.51
CA GLY A 206 -3.53 -0.41 7.56
C GLY A 206 -3.86 -1.88 7.32
N HIS A 207 -2.90 -2.70 6.90
CA HIS A 207 -3.09 -4.14 6.65
C HIS A 207 -1.77 -4.91 6.76
N ASN A 208 -1.84 -6.25 6.72
CA ASN A 208 -0.70 -7.17 6.83
C ASN A 208 0.19 -6.88 8.04
N ALA A 209 -0.44 -6.63 9.17
CA ALA A 209 0.20 -6.31 10.44
C ALA A 209 -0.51 -7.04 11.59
N ILE A 210 0.23 -7.30 12.65
CA ILE A 210 -0.31 -7.79 13.93
C ILE A 210 -0.28 -6.66 14.97
N ILE A 211 -1.34 -6.56 15.76
CA ILE A 211 -1.56 -5.48 16.72
C ILE A 211 -1.98 -6.08 18.06
N ARG A 212 -1.40 -5.62 19.16
CA ARG A 212 -1.84 -5.93 20.52
C ARG A 212 -3.14 -5.21 20.82
N VAL A 213 -4.21 -5.97 21.04
CA VAL A 213 -5.56 -5.43 21.16
C VAL A 213 -5.70 -4.49 22.35
N SER A 214 -5.11 -4.85 23.50
CA SER A 214 -5.14 -4.01 24.71
C SER A 214 -4.49 -2.65 24.51
N ALA A 215 -3.34 -2.59 23.83
CA ALA A 215 -2.66 -1.34 23.50
C ALA A 215 -3.47 -0.49 22.51
N PHE A 216 -4.03 -1.12 21.47
CA PHE A 216 -4.87 -0.44 20.49
C PHE A 216 -6.13 0.13 21.12
N ALA A 217 -6.84 -0.65 21.93
CA ALA A 217 -8.05 -0.24 22.63
C ALA A 217 -7.80 0.97 23.56
N ALA A 218 -6.65 0.97 24.24
CA ALA A 218 -6.33 2.02 25.21
C ALA A 218 -5.82 3.33 24.55
N HIS A 219 -5.18 3.26 23.37
CA HIS A 219 -4.39 4.38 22.90
C HIS A 219 -4.61 4.78 21.43
N ALA A 220 -5.19 3.92 20.58
CA ALA A 220 -5.32 4.19 19.15
C ALA A 220 -6.66 4.85 18.75
N GLY A 221 -7.41 5.39 19.72
CA GLY A 221 -8.66 6.12 19.45
C GLY A 221 -8.40 7.38 18.63
N LEU A 222 -9.03 7.46 17.45
CA LEU A 222 -8.85 8.58 16.53
C LEU A 222 -9.76 9.75 16.86
N PRO A 223 -9.24 10.98 16.94
CA PRO A 223 -10.06 12.18 17.07
C PRO A 223 -10.68 12.56 15.72
N ASP A 224 -11.78 13.28 15.75
CA ASP A 224 -12.25 14.02 14.58
C ASP A 224 -11.41 15.29 14.40
N LEU A 225 -10.99 15.54 13.17
CA LEU A 225 -10.20 16.72 12.85
C LEU A 225 -11.10 17.98 12.82
N PRO A 226 -10.61 19.12 13.32
CA PRO A 226 -11.36 20.36 13.30
C PRO A 226 -11.63 20.87 11.88
N GLY A 227 -12.73 21.63 11.72
CA GLY A 227 -13.13 22.21 10.45
C GLY A 227 -14.10 21.34 9.65
N ARG A 228 -14.55 21.89 8.52
CA ARG A 228 -15.50 21.26 7.60
C ARG A 228 -14.80 20.90 6.28
N GLY A 229 -15.46 20.04 5.48
CA GLY A 229 -15.01 19.65 4.15
C GLY A 229 -13.96 18.55 4.16
N PRO A 230 -13.29 18.31 3.01
CA PRO A 230 -12.44 17.12 2.80
C PRO A 230 -11.23 16.99 3.73
N LEU A 231 -10.76 18.11 4.30
CA LEU A 231 -9.62 18.13 5.23
C LEU A 231 -10.04 18.10 6.71
N GLY A 232 -11.35 18.10 7.03
CA GLY A 232 -11.89 18.01 8.40
C GLY A 232 -12.61 16.68 8.64
N GLY A 233 -13.17 16.51 9.86
CA GLY A 233 -13.93 15.31 10.23
C GLY A 233 -13.06 14.05 10.39
N HIS A 234 -13.56 12.90 9.96
CA HIS A 234 -12.87 11.62 10.14
C HIS A 234 -11.55 11.54 9.40
N ILE A 235 -10.54 10.99 10.05
CA ILE A 235 -9.21 10.74 9.47
C ILE A 235 -9.34 9.59 8.47
N MET A 236 -8.98 9.84 7.20
CA MET A 236 -9.09 8.84 6.13
C MET A 236 -7.95 7.84 6.11
N SER A 237 -6.69 8.32 6.19
CA SER A 237 -5.50 7.48 6.36
C SER A 237 -5.21 7.34 7.85
N HIS A 238 -6.02 6.54 8.52
CA HIS A 238 -6.01 6.39 9.97
C HIS A 238 -4.76 5.69 10.51
N ASP A 239 -4.19 4.81 9.74
CA ASP A 239 -3.10 3.90 10.01
C ASP A 239 -1.84 4.61 10.54
N PHE A 240 -1.36 5.64 9.86
CA PHE A 240 -0.21 6.45 10.30
C PHE A 240 -0.46 7.12 11.65
N VAL A 241 -1.70 7.56 11.87
CA VAL A 241 -2.08 8.23 13.12
C VAL A 241 -2.20 7.23 14.27
N GLU A 242 -2.77 6.05 14.02
CA GLU A 242 -2.83 4.96 15.00
C GLU A 242 -1.43 4.54 15.46
N ALA A 243 -0.49 4.36 14.52
CA ALA A 243 0.91 4.09 14.84
C ALA A 243 1.54 5.20 15.70
N ALA A 244 1.31 6.48 15.34
CA ALA A 244 1.83 7.62 16.10
C ALA A 244 1.22 7.72 17.50
N LEU A 245 -0.06 7.39 17.66
CA LEU A 245 -0.75 7.36 18.96
C LEU A 245 -0.23 6.24 19.86
N LEU A 246 -0.03 5.05 19.34
CA LEU A 246 0.60 3.93 20.06
C LEU A 246 2.01 4.32 20.51
N ARG A 247 2.79 4.95 19.62
CA ARG A 247 4.13 5.43 19.94
C ARG A 247 4.13 6.52 21.00
N ARG A 248 3.19 7.47 20.94
CA ARG A 248 2.98 8.50 21.97
C ARG A 248 2.74 7.91 23.35
N ALA A 249 2.03 6.78 23.41
CA ALA A 249 1.76 6.06 24.65
C ALA A 249 2.95 5.22 25.17
N GLY A 250 4.11 5.28 24.51
CA GLY A 250 5.33 4.56 24.91
C GLY A 250 5.49 3.17 24.29
N TRP A 251 4.50 2.68 23.53
CA TRP A 251 4.57 1.40 22.85
C TRP A 251 5.54 1.43 21.68
N ARG A 252 6.17 0.30 21.39
CA ARG A 252 6.96 0.11 20.18
C ARG A 252 6.04 -0.25 19.01
N VAL A 253 6.34 0.35 17.87
CA VAL A 253 5.77 0.02 16.56
C VAL A 253 6.93 -0.40 15.67
N GLU A 254 6.93 -1.63 15.17
CA GLU A 254 8.07 -2.20 14.46
C GLU A 254 7.69 -2.51 13.00
N ILE A 255 8.66 -2.37 12.09
CA ILE A 255 8.55 -2.84 10.70
C ILE A 255 9.46 -4.06 10.58
N ALA A 256 8.94 -5.16 10.05
CA ALA A 256 9.63 -6.44 9.94
C ALA A 256 9.74 -6.90 8.46
N PRO A 257 10.66 -6.29 7.68
CA PRO A 257 10.84 -6.62 6.27
C PRO A 257 11.37 -8.04 6.05
N GLU A 258 11.99 -8.64 7.06
CA GLU A 258 12.53 -9.98 7.01
C GLU A 258 11.47 -11.09 7.16
N ILE A 259 10.24 -10.77 7.59
CA ILE A 259 9.14 -11.75 7.62
C ILE A 259 8.61 -11.92 6.19
N GLU A 260 8.94 -13.06 5.60
CA GLU A 260 8.41 -13.46 4.32
C GLU A 260 7.00 -14.07 4.46
N GLY A 261 6.29 -14.24 3.33
CA GLY A 261 4.96 -14.89 3.36
C GLY A 261 3.80 -13.92 3.54
N SER A 262 4.03 -12.63 3.41
CA SER A 262 3.02 -11.57 3.40
C SER A 262 2.82 -11.05 1.98
N TYR A 263 1.57 -11.04 1.48
CA TYR A 263 1.24 -10.74 0.08
C TYR A 263 0.05 -9.80 -0.04
N GLU A 264 0.06 -9.02 -1.12
CA GLU A 264 -1.03 -8.13 -1.53
C GLU A 264 -1.14 -8.05 -3.05
N GLU A 265 -2.13 -7.32 -3.57
CA GLU A 265 -2.27 -7.06 -5.00
C GLU A 265 -2.20 -5.56 -5.31
N SER A 266 -1.78 -5.24 -6.54
CA SER A 266 -1.67 -3.86 -7.00
C SER A 266 -2.84 -3.46 -7.91
N PRO A 267 -3.13 -2.14 -8.04
CA PRO A 267 -4.06 -1.63 -9.03
C PRO A 267 -3.70 -2.08 -10.44
N PRO A 268 -4.69 -2.53 -11.24
CA PRO A 268 -4.41 -3.08 -12.57
C PRO A 268 -4.11 -2.02 -13.64
N THR A 269 -4.56 -0.77 -13.47
CA THR A 269 -4.40 0.30 -14.47
C THR A 269 -3.87 1.60 -13.85
N LEU A 270 -3.41 2.53 -14.69
CA LEU A 270 -3.00 3.87 -14.23
C LEU A 270 -4.17 4.65 -13.64
N GLU A 271 -5.36 4.48 -14.17
CA GLU A 271 -6.58 5.12 -13.68
C GLU A 271 -6.95 4.64 -12.26
N ASP A 272 -6.83 3.33 -12.03
CA ASP A 272 -7.08 2.74 -10.71
C ASP A 272 -6.03 3.17 -9.70
N LEU A 273 -4.76 3.25 -10.14
CA LEU A 273 -3.67 3.80 -9.34
C LEU A 273 -3.94 5.26 -8.98
N ALA A 274 -4.31 6.10 -9.95
CA ALA A 274 -4.63 7.50 -9.71
C ALA A 274 -5.87 7.68 -8.79
N ALA A 275 -6.86 6.79 -8.89
CA ALA A 275 -8.03 6.78 -7.99
C ALA A 275 -7.65 6.41 -6.56
N ARG A 276 -6.76 5.43 -6.37
CA ARG A 276 -6.19 5.07 -5.06
C ARG A 276 -5.40 6.23 -4.47
N ASP A 277 -4.48 6.80 -5.26
CA ASP A 277 -3.60 7.89 -4.85
C ASP A 277 -4.40 9.13 -4.44
N ARG A 278 -5.53 9.41 -5.10
CA ARG A 278 -6.41 10.53 -4.73
C ARG A 278 -6.94 10.41 -3.31
N ARG A 279 -7.36 9.20 -2.91
CA ARG A 279 -7.83 8.94 -1.54
C ARG A 279 -6.69 9.07 -0.53
N TRP A 280 -5.54 8.50 -0.85
CA TRP A 280 -4.37 8.55 0.02
C TRP A 280 -3.79 9.95 0.14
N ALA A 281 -3.75 10.72 -0.95
CA ALA A 281 -3.34 12.12 -0.92
C ALA A 281 -4.22 12.94 0.02
N GLN A 282 -5.55 12.83 -0.08
CA GLN A 282 -6.47 13.53 0.81
C GLN A 282 -6.24 13.13 2.28
N GLY A 283 -6.12 11.84 2.58
CA GLY A 283 -5.87 11.34 3.93
C GLY A 283 -4.53 11.82 4.49
N ASN A 284 -3.46 11.79 3.68
CA ASN A 284 -2.17 12.31 4.11
C ASN A 284 -2.18 13.84 4.33
N LEU A 285 -2.90 14.60 3.49
CA LEU A 285 -3.04 16.06 3.71
C LEU A 285 -3.77 16.38 5.00
N GLN A 286 -4.73 15.56 5.44
CA GLN A 286 -5.36 15.70 6.75
C GLN A 286 -4.34 15.63 7.90
N HIS A 287 -3.28 14.85 7.74
CA HIS A 287 -2.25 14.68 8.76
C HIS A 287 -1.44 15.96 9.04
N LEU A 288 -1.45 16.97 8.15
CA LEU A 288 -0.83 18.26 8.42
C LEU A 288 -1.40 18.92 9.67
N LYS A 289 -2.66 18.66 10.01
CA LYS A 289 -3.31 19.16 11.24
C LYS A 289 -2.80 18.46 12.50
N LEU A 290 -2.14 17.34 12.36
CA LEU A 290 -1.65 16.51 13.46
C LEU A 290 -0.13 16.60 13.67
N ILE A 291 0.61 17.16 12.70
CA ILE A 291 2.08 17.19 12.76
C ILE A 291 2.61 17.92 13.99
N GLY A 292 1.86 18.94 14.47
CA GLY A 292 2.16 19.71 15.68
C GLY A 292 1.63 19.10 16.99
N ALA A 293 0.95 17.93 16.94
CA ALA A 293 0.33 17.34 18.12
C ALA A 293 1.36 17.05 19.23
N ARG A 294 1.01 17.41 20.47
CA ARG A 294 1.88 17.21 21.64
C ARG A 294 2.15 15.71 21.88
N GLY A 295 3.38 15.39 22.21
CA GLY A 295 3.79 14.03 22.56
C GLY A 295 4.04 13.11 21.36
N PHE A 296 3.84 13.53 20.11
CA PHE A 296 4.23 12.73 18.96
C PHE A 296 5.74 12.60 18.88
N ASP A 297 6.19 11.37 18.69
CA ASP A 297 7.60 11.03 18.47
C ASP A 297 8.13 11.73 17.20
N PRO A 298 9.36 12.27 17.20
CA PRO A 298 9.95 12.89 16.01
C PRO A 298 9.95 11.98 14.76
N VAL A 299 10.17 10.68 14.94
CA VAL A 299 10.14 9.69 13.85
C VAL A 299 8.73 9.53 13.30
N SER A 300 7.69 9.52 14.17
CA SER A 300 6.29 9.51 13.73
C SER A 300 5.94 10.76 12.92
N ARG A 301 6.45 11.94 13.33
CA ARG A 301 6.30 13.18 12.54
C ARG A 301 7.00 13.09 11.18
N ALA A 302 8.18 12.46 11.13
CA ALA A 302 8.89 12.22 9.88
C ALA A 302 8.09 11.31 8.94
N HIS A 303 7.44 10.25 9.45
CA HIS A 303 6.53 9.39 8.68
C HIS A 303 5.33 10.18 8.13
N ILE A 304 4.68 10.99 8.97
CA ILE A 304 3.57 11.86 8.56
C ILE A 304 4.02 12.82 7.45
N LEU A 305 5.15 13.52 7.65
CA LEU A 305 5.68 14.43 6.64
C LEU A 305 6.05 13.72 5.35
N ALA A 306 6.67 12.54 5.43
CA ALA A 306 6.99 11.72 4.26
C ALA A 306 5.73 11.31 3.48
N GLY A 307 4.65 10.95 4.18
CA GLY A 307 3.35 10.65 3.57
C GLY A 307 2.75 11.86 2.82
N VAL A 308 2.78 13.05 3.43
CA VAL A 308 2.35 14.30 2.78
C VAL A 308 3.22 14.61 1.57
N MET A 309 4.54 14.57 1.73
CA MET A 309 5.50 14.89 0.67
C MET A 309 5.47 13.88 -0.48
N GLY A 310 5.03 12.66 -0.23
CA GLY A 310 4.81 11.63 -1.26
C GLY A 310 3.89 12.13 -2.38
N TYR A 311 2.91 12.98 -2.05
CA TYR A 311 1.97 13.58 -3.02
C TYR A 311 2.27 15.05 -3.31
N ALA A 312 2.60 15.85 -2.32
CA ALA A 312 2.89 17.28 -2.48
C ALA A 312 4.09 17.53 -3.41
N SER A 313 5.06 16.62 -3.45
CA SER A 313 6.21 16.70 -4.37
C SER A 313 5.79 16.71 -5.84
N ALA A 314 4.70 16.06 -6.22
CA ALA A 314 4.16 16.06 -7.57
C ALA A 314 3.66 17.46 -7.97
N LEU A 315 2.98 18.15 -7.05
CA LEU A 315 2.54 19.53 -7.26
C LEU A 315 3.75 20.48 -7.38
N LEU A 316 4.77 20.31 -6.54
CA LEU A 316 6.00 21.11 -6.62
C LEU A 316 6.74 20.88 -7.94
N TRP A 317 6.84 19.63 -8.39
CA TRP A 317 7.46 19.30 -9.68
C TRP A 317 6.66 19.89 -10.85
N PHE A 318 5.34 19.76 -10.84
CA PHE A 318 4.47 20.38 -11.84
C PHE A 318 4.63 21.90 -11.87
N SER A 319 4.65 22.55 -10.68
CA SER A 319 4.85 24.00 -10.57
C SER A 319 6.22 24.44 -11.11
N LEU A 320 7.28 23.68 -10.84
CA LEU A 320 8.62 23.95 -11.37
C LEU A 320 8.62 23.93 -12.90
N ILE A 321 8.00 22.90 -13.50
CA ILE A 321 7.90 22.79 -14.96
C ILE A 321 7.11 23.97 -15.52
N LEU A 322 5.99 24.34 -14.89
CA LEU A 322 5.16 25.45 -15.34
C LEU A 322 5.92 26.80 -15.31
N VAL A 323 6.60 27.08 -14.20
CA VAL A 323 7.42 28.30 -14.06
C VAL A 323 8.55 28.31 -15.10
N SER A 324 9.26 27.19 -15.26
CA SER A 324 10.35 27.08 -16.24
C SER A 324 9.85 27.26 -17.67
N ALA A 325 8.68 26.69 -18.01
CA ALA A 325 8.07 26.90 -19.34
C ALA A 325 7.66 28.35 -19.56
N THR A 326 7.11 29.01 -18.51
CA THR A 326 6.75 30.44 -18.57
C THR A 326 8.00 31.32 -18.81
N LEU A 327 9.08 31.04 -18.07
CA LEU A 327 10.36 31.77 -18.26
C LEU A 327 10.91 31.52 -19.65
N ALA A 328 10.83 30.31 -20.20
CA ALA A 328 11.26 30.03 -21.58
C ALA A 328 10.49 30.85 -22.64
N TRP A 329 9.25 31.26 -22.34
CA TRP A 329 8.47 32.16 -23.20
C TRP A 329 8.82 33.63 -23.04
N ILE A 330 9.21 34.07 -21.83
CA ILE A 330 9.55 35.47 -21.51
C ILE A 330 10.97 35.76 -21.92
N ASP A 331 11.94 34.96 -21.51
CA ASP A 331 13.36 35.10 -21.77
C ASP A 331 13.71 34.44 -23.12
N LYS A 332 13.38 35.12 -24.23
CA LYS A 332 13.78 34.64 -25.54
C LYS A 332 15.32 34.69 -25.63
N PRO A 333 15.97 33.56 -25.97
CA PRO A 333 17.41 33.57 -26.15
C PRO A 333 17.78 34.61 -27.23
N VAL A 334 18.68 35.53 -26.89
CA VAL A 334 19.23 36.49 -27.87
C VAL A 334 19.96 35.68 -28.93
N ALA A 335 19.63 35.93 -30.20
CA ALA A 335 20.29 35.26 -31.34
C ALA A 335 21.82 35.37 -31.20
N GLY A 336 22.51 34.24 -31.09
CA GLY A 336 23.96 34.17 -30.91
C GLY A 336 24.46 33.89 -29.49
N GLN A 337 23.61 33.97 -28.44
CA GLN A 337 23.93 33.38 -27.14
C GLN A 337 23.44 31.96 -27.12
N ALA A 338 24.34 31.00 -27.19
CA ALA A 338 24.03 29.61 -26.85
C ALA A 338 23.44 29.62 -25.41
N GLY A 339 22.14 29.40 -25.30
CA GLY A 339 21.46 29.32 -24.00
C GLY A 339 22.29 28.44 -23.08
N GLY A 340 22.45 28.87 -21.83
CA GLY A 340 23.37 28.31 -20.84
C GLY A 340 23.48 26.79 -20.97
N GLY A 341 24.71 26.34 -21.18
CA GLY A 341 24.97 24.92 -21.45
C GLY A 341 24.34 24.05 -20.38
N MET A 342 23.79 22.92 -20.80
CA MET A 342 23.24 21.90 -19.90
C MET A 342 24.26 21.60 -18.80
N ASP A 343 23.93 21.85 -17.55
CA ASP A 343 24.77 21.40 -16.44
C ASP A 343 24.66 19.88 -16.32
N ILE A 344 25.51 19.19 -17.07
CA ILE A 344 25.58 17.72 -17.12
C ILE A 344 25.82 17.17 -15.73
N SER A 345 26.55 17.88 -14.86
CA SER A 345 26.84 17.43 -13.51
C SER A 345 25.56 17.38 -12.67
N LEU A 346 24.71 18.37 -12.77
CA LEU A 346 23.41 18.39 -12.08
C LEU A 346 22.47 17.31 -12.62
N LEU A 347 22.44 17.09 -13.93
CA LEU A 347 21.68 15.99 -14.53
C LEU A 347 22.14 14.64 -14.02
N LEU A 348 23.45 14.38 -14.05
CA LEU A 348 24.03 13.12 -13.58
C LEU A 348 23.75 12.89 -12.10
N LEU A 349 23.94 13.92 -11.26
CA LEU A 349 23.65 13.84 -9.82
C LEU A 349 22.16 13.56 -9.56
N THR A 350 21.27 14.28 -10.24
CA THR A 350 19.82 14.07 -10.09
C THR A 350 19.42 12.67 -10.53
N THR A 351 19.93 12.21 -11.67
CA THR A 351 19.67 10.86 -12.19
C THR A 351 20.18 9.80 -11.24
N LEU A 352 21.38 9.97 -10.69
CA LEU A 352 21.97 9.05 -9.71
C LEU A 352 21.09 8.94 -8.45
N ILE A 353 20.60 10.07 -7.93
CA ILE A 353 19.76 10.11 -6.74
C ILE A 353 18.37 9.49 -7.04
N VAL A 354 17.73 9.86 -8.14
CA VAL A 354 16.39 9.39 -8.50
C VAL A 354 16.39 7.89 -8.81
N LEU A 355 17.42 7.40 -9.50
CA LEU A 355 17.55 5.99 -9.85
C LEU A 355 18.32 5.18 -8.80
N SER A 356 18.66 5.77 -7.64
CA SER A 356 19.41 5.07 -6.58
C SER A 356 18.85 3.71 -6.19
N PRO A 357 17.52 3.49 -6.03
CA PRO A 357 17.00 2.16 -5.71
C PRO A 357 17.30 1.12 -6.80
N LYS A 358 17.31 1.56 -8.07
CA LYS A 358 17.58 0.68 -9.22
C LYS A 358 19.05 0.28 -9.27
N TRP A 359 19.96 1.23 -9.06
CA TRP A 359 21.40 0.96 -8.97
C TRP A 359 21.74 0.06 -7.80
N LEU A 360 21.14 0.32 -6.64
CA LEU A 360 21.36 -0.50 -5.45
C LEU A 360 20.83 -1.92 -5.64
N ALA A 361 19.66 -2.09 -6.25
CA ALA A 361 19.15 -3.41 -6.59
C ALA A 361 20.04 -4.16 -7.58
N LEU A 362 20.58 -3.45 -8.59
CA LEU A 362 21.54 -4.02 -9.53
C LEU A 362 22.82 -4.49 -8.83
N ILE A 363 23.36 -3.69 -7.93
CA ILE A 363 24.56 -4.02 -7.14
C ILE A 363 24.29 -5.25 -6.26
N LEU A 364 23.20 -5.26 -5.50
CA LEU A 364 22.83 -6.40 -4.66
C LEU A 364 22.57 -7.67 -5.46
N TRP A 365 21.95 -7.56 -6.64
CA TRP A 365 21.76 -8.68 -7.53
C TRP A 365 23.10 -9.22 -8.05
N ALA A 366 24.02 -8.35 -8.47
CA ALA A 366 25.36 -8.74 -8.93
C ALA A 366 26.18 -9.42 -7.84
N MET A 367 25.98 -8.98 -6.56
CA MET A 367 26.59 -9.60 -5.38
C MET A 367 25.90 -10.90 -4.95
N GLY A 368 24.78 -11.31 -5.56
CA GLY A 368 23.96 -12.43 -5.11
C GLY A 368 23.27 -12.21 -3.76
N ARG A 369 23.04 -10.94 -3.38
CA ARG A 369 22.48 -10.52 -2.09
C ARG A 369 21.05 -10.00 -2.20
N LEU A 370 20.47 -9.93 -3.39
CA LEU A 370 19.08 -9.51 -3.59
C LEU A 370 18.15 -10.68 -3.28
N PRO A 371 17.32 -10.61 -2.21
CA PRO A 371 16.51 -11.75 -1.79
C PRO A 371 15.56 -12.25 -2.89
N GLY A 372 15.55 -13.57 -3.12
CA GLY A 372 14.70 -14.23 -4.09
C GLY A 372 15.09 -14.08 -5.56
N TRP A 373 16.13 -13.29 -5.87
CA TRP A 373 16.63 -13.12 -7.25
C TRP A 373 17.92 -13.91 -7.52
N GLU A 374 17.94 -15.19 -7.19
CA GLU A 374 19.08 -16.04 -7.47
C GLU A 374 19.31 -16.16 -8.98
N ARG A 375 20.33 -15.47 -9.51
CA ARG A 375 20.85 -15.55 -10.89
C ARG A 375 19.80 -15.68 -12.02
N GLN A 376 18.66 -15.00 -11.90
CA GLN A 376 17.67 -15.03 -12.97
C GLN A 376 18.11 -14.16 -14.14
N HIS A 377 18.29 -14.73 -15.31
CA HIS A 377 18.71 -14.03 -16.53
C HIS A 377 17.77 -12.91 -16.99
N GLY A 378 16.51 -12.89 -16.52
CA GLY A 378 15.53 -11.86 -16.85
C GLY A 378 15.61 -10.56 -16.02
N PHE A 379 16.37 -10.54 -14.91
CA PHE A 379 16.38 -9.41 -13.99
C PHE A 379 16.79 -8.07 -14.64
N LEU A 380 17.87 -8.08 -15.44
CA LEU A 380 18.37 -6.87 -16.12
C LEU A 380 17.36 -6.32 -17.14
N ALA A 381 16.75 -7.20 -17.93
CA ALA A 381 15.72 -6.80 -18.88
C ALA A 381 14.49 -6.23 -18.17
N GLY A 382 14.07 -6.84 -17.05
CA GLY A 382 13.00 -6.35 -16.21
C GLY A 382 13.31 -5.00 -15.57
N LEU A 383 14.54 -4.83 -15.05
CA LEU A 383 15.00 -3.57 -14.46
C LEU A 383 14.98 -2.42 -15.46
N PHE A 384 15.46 -2.67 -16.68
CA PHE A 384 15.43 -1.69 -17.76
C PHE A 384 13.99 -1.37 -18.21
N ALA A 385 13.17 -2.40 -18.44
CA ALA A 385 11.78 -2.22 -18.86
C ALA A 385 10.96 -1.47 -17.79
N GLU A 386 11.18 -1.79 -16.51
CA GLU A 386 10.53 -1.10 -15.40
C GLU A 386 10.98 0.38 -15.33
N ALA A 387 12.27 0.66 -15.56
CA ALA A 387 12.77 2.03 -15.60
C ALA A 387 12.11 2.84 -16.74
N VAL A 388 11.91 2.23 -17.91
CA VAL A 388 11.19 2.86 -19.03
C VAL A 388 9.72 3.12 -18.68
N VAL A 389 9.03 2.14 -18.10
CA VAL A 389 7.63 2.29 -17.65
C VAL A 389 7.52 3.37 -16.59
N SER A 390 8.41 3.39 -15.60
CA SER A 390 8.45 4.44 -14.56
C SER A 390 8.67 5.82 -15.16
N ALA A 391 9.61 5.97 -16.10
CA ALA A 391 9.88 7.24 -16.76
C ALA A 391 8.69 7.73 -17.59
N ALA A 392 8.01 6.82 -18.30
CA ALA A 392 6.84 7.14 -19.10
C ALA A 392 5.61 7.48 -18.25
N THR A 393 5.45 6.87 -17.10
CA THR A 393 4.26 7.06 -16.24
C THR A 393 4.41 8.21 -15.24
N ALA A 394 5.64 8.55 -14.84
CA ALA A 394 5.88 9.58 -13.83
C ALA A 394 5.29 10.95 -14.17
N PRO A 395 5.42 11.52 -15.41
CA PRO A 395 4.77 12.79 -15.76
C PRO A 395 3.23 12.69 -15.76
N ILE A 396 2.69 11.55 -16.18
CA ILE A 396 1.22 11.31 -16.19
C ILE A 396 0.70 11.34 -14.75
N MET A 397 1.38 10.63 -13.85
CA MET A 397 1.03 10.57 -12.43
C MET A 397 1.29 11.90 -11.73
N MET A 398 2.30 12.67 -12.11
CA MET A 398 2.55 14.02 -11.59
C MET A 398 1.31 14.91 -11.72
N ILE A 399 0.69 14.98 -12.89
CA ILE A 399 -0.53 15.76 -13.11
C ILE A 399 -1.68 15.21 -12.26
N SER A 400 -1.86 13.89 -12.25
CA SER A 400 -2.94 13.24 -11.48
C SER A 400 -2.80 13.46 -9.98
N GLN A 401 -1.58 13.37 -9.44
CA GLN A 401 -1.29 13.61 -8.03
C GLN A 401 -1.34 15.09 -7.67
N ALA A 402 -0.88 16.00 -8.53
CA ALA A 402 -1.04 17.44 -8.34
C ALA A 402 -2.53 17.82 -8.23
N GLN A 403 -3.38 17.27 -9.10
CA GLN A 403 -4.83 17.44 -9.01
C GLN A 403 -5.40 16.85 -7.71
N ALA A 404 -4.91 15.69 -7.27
CA ALA A 404 -5.31 15.06 -6.02
C ALA A 404 -4.95 15.90 -4.78
N VAL A 405 -3.82 16.61 -4.82
CA VAL A 405 -3.40 17.55 -3.75
C VAL A 405 -4.25 18.80 -3.74
N ILE A 406 -4.58 19.36 -4.91
CA ILE A 406 -5.35 20.60 -5.02
C ILE A 406 -6.84 20.37 -4.69
N ALA A 407 -7.42 19.23 -5.08
CA ALA A 407 -8.85 18.96 -5.00
C ALA A 407 -9.45 19.16 -3.60
N PRO A 408 -8.85 18.69 -2.49
CA PRO A 408 -9.38 18.92 -1.14
C PRO A 408 -9.43 20.38 -0.73
N PHE A 409 -8.47 21.22 -1.16
CA PHE A 409 -8.48 22.67 -0.89
C PHE A 409 -9.59 23.39 -1.66
N LEU A 410 -10.06 22.82 -2.77
CA LEU A 410 -11.22 23.28 -3.53
C LEU A 410 -12.55 22.67 -3.03
N GLY A 411 -12.54 22.00 -1.87
CA GLY A 411 -13.73 21.39 -1.30
C GLY A 411 -14.19 20.08 -1.97
N ARG A 412 -13.35 19.46 -2.83
CA ARG A 412 -13.69 18.22 -3.54
C ARG A 412 -13.20 17.01 -2.75
N ASP A 413 -14.13 16.15 -2.33
CA ASP A 413 -13.84 14.89 -1.65
C ASP A 413 -13.45 13.79 -2.65
N ALA A 414 -12.42 13.00 -2.32
CA ALA A 414 -12.02 11.84 -3.12
C ALA A 414 -13.07 10.72 -3.15
N GLY A 415 -13.99 10.73 -2.19
CA GLY A 415 -14.99 9.67 -2.01
C GLY A 415 -14.41 8.36 -1.48
N TRP A 416 -15.27 7.36 -1.32
CA TRP A 416 -14.87 6.01 -0.91
C TRP A 416 -15.45 4.98 -1.88
N ARG A 417 -14.66 4.56 -2.85
CA ARG A 417 -15.02 3.51 -3.82
C ARG A 417 -14.12 2.29 -3.61
N PRO A 418 -14.64 1.07 -3.82
CA PRO A 418 -13.81 -0.14 -3.85
C PRO A 418 -12.68 0.00 -4.88
N GLN A 419 -11.57 -0.66 -4.63
CA GLN A 419 -10.47 -0.68 -5.58
C GLN A 419 -10.79 -1.69 -6.70
N ALA A 420 -10.68 -1.28 -7.97
CA ALA A 420 -10.78 -2.21 -9.09
C ALA A 420 -9.63 -3.23 -9.03
N ARG A 421 -9.95 -4.49 -9.27
CA ARG A 421 -8.99 -5.61 -9.25
C ARG A 421 -8.76 -6.21 -10.63
N VAL A 422 -9.68 -5.98 -11.55
CA VAL A 422 -9.61 -6.47 -12.93
C VAL A 422 -9.73 -5.28 -13.86
N ALA A 423 -8.82 -5.19 -14.82
CA ALA A 423 -8.91 -4.19 -15.86
C ALA A 423 -10.12 -4.49 -16.75
N ILE A 424 -11.02 -3.53 -16.91
CA ILE A 424 -12.11 -3.64 -17.89
C ILE A 424 -11.51 -3.32 -19.26
N ALA A 425 -11.27 -4.34 -20.05
CA ALA A 425 -10.75 -4.19 -21.40
C ALA A 425 -11.70 -3.33 -22.25
N GLY A 426 -11.16 -2.31 -22.92
CA GLY A 426 -11.92 -1.45 -23.82
C GLY A 426 -12.77 -0.38 -23.13
N ALA A 427 -12.61 -0.14 -21.82
CA ALA A 427 -13.23 1.01 -21.18
C ALA A 427 -12.79 2.30 -21.89
N PRO A 428 -13.74 3.13 -22.38
CA PRO A 428 -13.36 4.34 -23.11
C PRO A 428 -12.55 5.25 -22.19
N THR A 429 -11.32 5.56 -22.59
CA THR A 429 -10.44 6.47 -21.86
C THR A 429 -10.97 7.91 -21.89
N GLY A 430 -11.84 8.23 -22.85
CA GLY A 430 -12.54 9.50 -22.96
C GLY A 430 -11.63 10.70 -22.71
N ASN A 431 -12.17 11.73 -22.07
CA ASN A 431 -11.44 12.96 -21.71
C ASN A 431 -10.61 12.82 -20.42
N ARG A 432 -10.34 11.59 -19.93
CA ARG A 432 -9.66 11.37 -18.64
C ARG A 432 -8.24 11.93 -18.61
N PHE A 433 -7.53 11.89 -19.74
CA PHE A 433 -6.16 12.41 -19.89
C PHE A 433 -6.10 13.78 -20.57
N LEU A 434 -7.23 14.49 -20.68
CA LEU A 434 -7.25 15.83 -21.27
C LEU A 434 -6.31 16.84 -20.57
N PRO A 435 -6.21 16.90 -19.22
CA PRO A 435 -5.25 17.77 -18.56
C PRO A 435 -3.80 17.45 -18.90
N GLN A 436 -3.45 16.16 -19.02
CA GLN A 436 -2.13 15.70 -19.43
C GLN A 436 -1.84 16.13 -20.87
N LEU A 437 -2.77 15.91 -21.78
CA LEU A 437 -2.64 16.30 -23.19
C LEU A 437 -2.42 17.81 -23.33
N ILE A 438 -3.24 18.63 -22.65
CA ILE A 438 -3.10 20.10 -22.69
C ILE A 438 -1.73 20.52 -22.16
N ALA A 439 -1.29 19.97 -21.02
CA ALA A 439 0.03 20.29 -20.46
C ALA A 439 1.17 19.85 -21.39
N GLY A 440 1.04 18.68 -22.01
CA GLY A 440 2.02 18.16 -22.96
C GLY A 440 2.12 19.04 -24.21
N LEU A 441 1.00 19.45 -24.80
CA LEU A 441 0.96 20.36 -25.95
C LEU A 441 1.52 21.74 -25.60
N ALA A 442 1.23 22.27 -24.39
CA ALA A 442 1.80 23.50 -23.89
C ALA A 442 3.33 23.42 -23.76
N LEU A 443 3.87 22.29 -23.29
CA LEU A 443 5.32 22.07 -23.27
C LEU A 443 5.90 21.96 -24.69
N CYS A 444 5.25 21.26 -25.60
CA CYS A 444 5.67 21.19 -27.00
C CYS A 444 5.72 22.58 -27.65
N SER A 445 4.80 23.50 -27.32
CA SER A 445 4.76 24.84 -27.87
C SER A 445 5.99 25.69 -27.51
N THR A 446 6.70 25.36 -26.43
CA THR A 446 7.96 26.02 -26.06
C THR A 446 9.06 25.85 -27.14
N MET A 447 8.91 24.85 -28.03
CA MET A 447 9.81 24.68 -29.20
C MET A 447 9.85 25.90 -30.10
N LEU A 448 8.76 26.67 -30.16
CA LEU A 448 8.64 27.87 -30.99
C LEU A 448 9.50 29.06 -30.48
N VAL A 449 9.88 29.01 -29.19
CA VAL A 449 10.57 30.13 -28.53
C VAL A 449 11.92 29.74 -27.93
N ASN A 450 12.05 28.48 -27.46
CA ASN A 450 13.27 27.99 -26.83
C ASN A 450 13.46 26.48 -27.10
N ALA A 451 14.13 26.17 -28.24
CA ALA A 451 14.36 24.79 -28.64
C ALA A 451 15.21 23.99 -27.61
N GLY A 452 16.14 24.65 -26.92
CA GLY A 452 16.96 24.02 -25.88
C GLY A 452 16.10 23.54 -24.69
N PHE A 453 15.23 24.39 -24.18
CA PHE A 453 14.27 24.01 -23.11
C PHE A 453 13.30 22.92 -23.58
N ALA A 454 12.78 23.06 -24.83
CA ALA A 454 11.87 22.05 -25.38
C ALA A 454 12.54 20.68 -25.52
N ALA A 455 13.81 20.63 -25.96
CA ALA A 455 14.57 19.38 -26.04
C ALA A 455 14.72 18.70 -24.64
N TRP A 456 14.96 19.50 -23.61
CA TRP A 456 15.05 19.04 -22.23
C TRP A 456 13.75 18.47 -21.69
N THR A 457 12.65 19.12 -21.99
CA THR A 457 11.32 18.71 -21.51
C THR A 457 10.64 17.69 -22.42
N LEU A 458 11.26 17.33 -23.55
CA LEU A 458 10.70 16.41 -24.55
C LEU A 458 10.23 15.07 -23.95
N PRO A 459 10.97 14.37 -23.07
CA PRO A 459 10.49 13.12 -22.48
C PRO A 459 9.23 13.33 -21.64
N VAL A 460 9.14 14.44 -20.91
CA VAL A 460 7.95 14.80 -20.12
C VAL A 460 6.78 15.15 -21.03
N ALA A 461 7.00 15.99 -22.04
CA ALA A 461 6.00 16.41 -23.01
C ALA A 461 5.44 15.19 -23.79
N ALA A 462 6.31 14.30 -24.27
CA ALA A 462 5.92 13.08 -24.96
C ALA A 462 5.05 12.17 -24.08
N SER A 463 5.46 11.93 -22.83
CA SER A 463 4.66 11.14 -21.88
C SER A 463 3.26 11.75 -21.69
N LEU A 464 3.16 13.07 -21.57
CA LEU A 464 1.89 13.76 -21.35
C LEU A 464 1.00 13.75 -22.61
N VAL A 465 1.56 13.98 -23.80
CA VAL A 465 0.82 13.93 -25.07
C VAL A 465 0.29 12.52 -25.35
N PHE A 466 1.10 11.50 -25.07
CA PHE A 466 0.74 10.09 -25.30
C PHE A 466 0.16 9.40 -24.05
N ALA A 467 -0.32 10.15 -23.05
CA ALA A 467 -0.83 9.58 -21.81
C ALA A 467 -1.93 8.53 -22.00
N GLY A 468 -2.89 8.79 -22.88
CA GLY A 468 -3.97 7.82 -23.21
C GLY A 468 -3.44 6.52 -23.84
N PRO A 469 -2.69 6.60 -24.97
CA PRO A 469 -2.04 5.41 -25.54
C PRO A 469 -1.13 4.64 -24.58
N ILE A 470 -0.34 5.34 -23.75
CA ILE A 470 0.52 4.71 -22.73
C ILE A 470 -0.35 3.95 -21.72
N SER A 471 -1.41 4.59 -21.20
CA SER A 471 -2.31 3.92 -20.24
C SER A 471 -2.98 2.70 -20.85
N ALA A 472 -3.50 2.82 -22.07
CA ALA A 472 -4.13 1.70 -22.79
C ALA A 472 -3.14 0.54 -23.02
N GLY A 473 -1.90 0.84 -23.40
CA GLY A 473 -0.86 -0.16 -23.58
C GLY A 473 -0.49 -0.86 -22.27
N LEU A 474 -0.39 -0.12 -21.18
CA LEU A 474 -0.07 -0.65 -19.85
C LEU A 474 -1.23 -1.43 -19.21
N ALA A 475 -2.48 -1.15 -19.58
CA ALA A 475 -3.65 -1.93 -19.17
C ALA A 475 -3.74 -3.30 -19.89
N HIS A 476 -2.92 -3.55 -20.92
CA HIS A 476 -2.89 -4.83 -21.61
C HIS A 476 -2.40 -5.96 -20.69
N ALA A 477 -3.13 -7.10 -20.71
CA ALA A 477 -2.76 -8.32 -20.02
C ALA A 477 -1.97 -9.26 -20.98
N PRO A 478 -0.65 -9.37 -20.85
CA PRO A 478 0.14 -10.18 -21.75
C PRO A 478 -0.15 -11.67 -21.56
N ARG A 479 -0.16 -12.43 -22.66
CA ARG A 479 -0.31 -13.89 -22.58
C ARG A 479 0.79 -14.49 -21.71
N ARG A 480 0.41 -15.38 -20.80
CA ARG A 480 1.36 -16.07 -19.92
C ARG A 480 2.49 -16.70 -20.70
N ARG A 481 3.73 -16.51 -20.26
CA ARG A 481 4.98 -16.96 -20.91
C ARG A 481 5.34 -16.27 -22.23
N SER A 482 4.59 -15.25 -22.70
CA SER A 482 5.06 -14.38 -23.77
C SER A 482 6.32 -13.62 -23.34
N TRP A 483 7.03 -12.99 -24.29
CA TRP A 483 8.21 -12.18 -23.95
C TRP A 483 7.85 -10.99 -23.04
N LEU A 484 6.73 -10.30 -23.30
CA LEU A 484 6.20 -9.22 -22.46
C LEU A 484 5.89 -9.70 -21.04
N TRP A 485 5.34 -10.90 -20.89
CA TRP A 485 5.10 -11.49 -19.58
C TRP A 485 6.41 -11.81 -18.86
N ARG A 486 7.42 -12.37 -19.58
CA ARG A 486 8.71 -12.78 -19.01
C ARG A 486 9.57 -11.63 -18.55
N VAL A 487 9.49 -10.46 -19.24
CA VAL A 487 10.25 -9.25 -18.88
C VAL A 487 10.01 -8.83 -17.44
N PHE A 488 8.76 -8.88 -16.97
CA PHE A 488 8.39 -8.53 -15.60
C PHE A 488 8.14 -9.75 -14.69
N ALA A 489 8.61 -10.93 -15.08
CA ALA A 489 8.41 -12.13 -14.27
C ALA A 489 9.22 -12.05 -12.98
N THR A 490 8.54 -12.22 -11.84
CA THR A 490 9.16 -12.29 -10.51
C THR A 490 9.33 -13.75 -10.07
N PRO A 491 10.11 -14.01 -9.02
CA PRO A 491 10.22 -15.35 -8.43
C PRO A 491 8.86 -15.98 -8.12
N GLU A 492 7.91 -15.18 -7.63
CA GLU A 492 6.54 -15.59 -7.27
C GLU A 492 5.68 -15.95 -8.49
N ASP A 493 6.01 -15.43 -9.68
CA ASP A 493 5.36 -15.81 -10.94
C ASP A 493 5.87 -17.17 -11.45
N LEU A 494 7.14 -17.43 -11.24
CA LEU A 494 7.81 -18.66 -11.70
C LEU A 494 7.53 -19.83 -10.74
N LYS A 495 7.58 -19.57 -9.44
CA LYS A 495 7.27 -20.52 -8.37
C LYS A 495 6.30 -19.86 -7.39
N PRO A 496 4.98 -19.92 -7.68
CA PRO A 496 3.99 -19.28 -6.83
C PRO A 496 4.08 -19.78 -5.38
N PRO A 497 4.06 -18.87 -4.39
CA PRO A 497 4.00 -19.24 -2.98
C PRO A 497 2.81 -20.16 -2.70
N ALA A 498 2.98 -21.11 -1.79
CA ALA A 498 1.99 -22.14 -1.50
C ALA A 498 0.61 -21.56 -1.15
N ILE A 499 0.58 -20.49 -0.34
CA ILE A 499 -0.64 -19.79 0.06
C ILE A 499 -1.34 -19.12 -1.13
N VAL A 500 -0.59 -18.46 -2.03
CA VAL A 500 -1.12 -17.82 -3.24
C VAL A 500 -1.70 -18.86 -4.19
N ALA A 501 -0.98 -19.97 -4.40
CA ALA A 501 -1.45 -21.09 -5.21
C ALA A 501 -2.70 -21.76 -4.61
N ALA A 502 -2.79 -21.86 -3.28
CA ALA A 502 -3.95 -22.41 -2.58
C ALA A 502 -5.17 -21.49 -2.74
N ALA A 503 -5.01 -20.17 -2.55
CA ALA A 503 -6.09 -19.20 -2.73
C ALA A 503 -6.62 -19.21 -4.18
N ARG A 504 -5.73 -19.26 -5.20
CA ARG A 504 -6.15 -19.39 -6.61
C ARG A 504 -6.94 -20.69 -6.87
N ARG A 505 -6.52 -21.82 -6.31
CA ARG A 505 -7.26 -23.10 -6.43
C ARG A 505 -8.60 -23.05 -5.71
N ALA A 506 -8.67 -22.43 -4.53
CA ALA A 506 -9.91 -22.24 -3.81
C ALA A 506 -10.90 -21.39 -4.63
N ALA A 507 -10.45 -20.25 -5.17
CA ALA A 507 -11.27 -19.38 -6.01
C ALA A 507 -11.82 -20.10 -7.26
N SER A 508 -11.02 -20.97 -7.91
CA SER A 508 -11.46 -21.71 -9.10
C SER A 508 -12.40 -22.90 -8.79
N ARG A 509 -12.38 -23.41 -7.56
CA ARG A 509 -13.20 -24.55 -7.13
C ARG A 509 -14.45 -24.15 -6.37
N PHE A 510 -14.65 -22.88 -6.14
CA PHE A 510 -15.81 -22.37 -5.41
C PHE A 510 -17.09 -22.63 -6.22
N ASN A 511 -17.47 -23.93 -6.31
CA ASN A 511 -18.73 -24.37 -6.91
C ASN A 511 -19.85 -24.16 -5.87
N TRP A 512 -20.85 -23.45 -6.32
CA TRP A 512 -21.88 -22.81 -5.54
C TRP A 512 -23.03 -23.75 -5.18
N GLU A 513 -22.80 -24.86 -4.49
CA GLU A 513 -23.88 -25.65 -3.90
C GLU A 513 -24.40 -24.99 -2.61
N ALA A 514 -25.70 -24.89 -2.48
CA ALA A 514 -26.35 -24.15 -1.39
C ALA A 514 -26.02 -24.77 -0.02
N ALA A 515 -25.51 -23.95 0.90
CA ALA A 515 -25.19 -24.35 2.26
C ALA A 515 -26.25 -23.86 3.25
N SER A 516 -26.60 -24.72 4.20
CA SER A 516 -27.72 -24.53 5.13
C SER A 516 -27.34 -24.07 6.55
N GLN A 517 -26.08 -23.70 6.83
CA GLN A 517 -25.70 -23.33 8.19
C GLN A 517 -25.96 -21.87 8.53
N PRO A 518 -26.50 -21.53 9.72
CA PRO A 518 -26.75 -20.17 10.13
C PRO A 518 -25.46 -19.38 10.37
N ILE A 519 -25.51 -18.07 10.09
CA ILE A 519 -24.45 -17.13 10.44
C ILE A 519 -24.34 -17.07 11.95
N ARG A 520 -23.13 -17.35 12.51
CA ARG A 520 -22.86 -17.19 13.93
C ARG A 520 -22.20 -15.85 14.19
N LEU A 521 -22.69 -15.16 15.21
CA LEU A 521 -21.96 -14.07 15.85
C LEU A 521 -21.18 -14.66 17.04
N PRO A 522 -19.99 -14.16 17.34
CA PRO A 522 -19.29 -14.55 18.55
C PRO A 522 -20.11 -14.12 19.76
N PRO A 523 -19.99 -14.80 20.92
CA PRO A 523 -20.63 -14.36 22.14
C PRO A 523 -20.16 -12.96 22.49
N THR A 524 -21.12 -12.07 22.82
CA THR A 524 -20.82 -10.71 23.23
C THR A 524 -20.07 -10.76 24.57
N ILE A 525 -18.89 -10.19 24.62
CA ILE A 525 -18.11 -10.03 25.85
C ILE A 525 -18.35 -8.61 26.37
N THR A 526 -18.11 -8.37 27.66
CA THR A 526 -18.20 -7.06 28.29
C THR A 526 -17.44 -6.03 27.43
N PRO A 527 -18.10 -4.93 27.02
CA PRO A 527 -17.49 -3.97 26.12
C PRO A 527 -16.17 -3.44 26.70
N VAL A 528 -15.08 -3.60 25.97
CA VAL A 528 -13.83 -2.90 26.25
C VAL A 528 -14.07 -1.43 25.91
N SER A 529 -14.00 -0.54 26.89
CA SER A 529 -14.05 0.91 26.60
C SER A 529 -12.78 1.25 25.82
N LEU A 530 -12.95 1.63 24.55
CA LEU A 530 -11.90 2.37 23.85
C LEU A 530 -11.72 3.67 24.62
N ALA A 531 -10.57 3.86 25.26
CA ALA A 531 -10.21 5.16 25.74
C ALA A 531 -10.04 6.06 24.50
N VAL A 532 -11.12 6.70 24.11
CA VAL A 532 -11.04 7.87 23.24
C VAL A 532 -10.19 8.84 24.03
N SER A 533 -8.98 9.15 23.52
CA SER A 533 -8.19 10.25 24.05
C SER A 533 -9.15 11.42 24.15
N ARG A 534 -9.47 11.87 25.39
CA ARG A 534 -10.57 12.79 25.65
C ARG A 534 -10.44 13.97 24.71
N VAL A 535 -11.54 14.29 24.04
CA VAL A 535 -11.67 15.47 23.15
C VAL A 535 -11.29 16.76 23.89
N GLU A 536 -11.32 16.79 25.21
CA GLU A 536 -10.85 17.89 26.06
C GLU A 536 -9.33 18.10 25.98
N GLU A 537 -8.51 17.06 25.89
CA GLU A 537 -7.06 17.24 25.67
C GLU A 537 -6.74 17.63 24.21
N ALA A 538 -7.62 17.32 23.26
CA ALA A 538 -7.51 17.79 21.89
C ALA A 538 -7.96 19.25 21.71
N ARG A 539 -8.79 19.79 22.60
CA ARG A 539 -9.16 21.23 22.62
C ARG A 539 -8.05 22.15 23.10
N GLU A 540 -7.06 21.61 23.80
CA GLU A 540 -5.85 22.34 24.18
C GLU A 540 -4.71 22.23 23.17
N LEU A 541 -4.97 21.72 21.95
CA LEU A 541 -4.03 21.85 20.84
C LEU A 541 -4.06 23.33 20.40
N PRO A 542 -3.04 24.15 20.67
CA PRO A 542 -2.98 25.48 20.09
C PRO A 542 -2.91 25.33 18.57
N VAL A 543 -3.74 26.10 17.89
CA VAL A 543 -3.77 26.27 16.44
C VAL A 543 -2.41 26.78 15.96
#